data_e26b65c30d5dbeb1be94b6f037153965
#
_entry.id   e26b65c30d5dbeb1be94b6f037153965
#
_cell.length_a   1.000
_cell.length_b   1.000
_cell.length_c   1.000
_cell.angle_alpha   90.00
_cell.angle_beta   90.00
_cell.angle_gamma   90.00
#
_symmetry.space_group_name_H-M   'P 1'
#
loop_
_entity.id
_entity.type
_entity.pdbx_description
1 polymer ?
#
loop_
_entity_poly.entity_id
_entity_poly.type
_entity_poly.pdbx_seq_one_letter_code
_entity_poly.pdbx_strand_id
1 'polypeptide(L)'
;MQLSKRLRAVADLVPGGTVLADVGTDHAYIPIALVEEKKIPRALAMDINQGPLMRAEENIKTHGLEKKIETRLSDGLEKMKKGEADTVLIAGMGGLLTVRILSGKREILGGATLVLQPQSDLPSVRGWLAEEGYAITAEDLVLEDGKYYPMMRAQKCGGMSEAKDRNHCLEIPGKIMEENTEEQSSGAGDTENQRKNMDDVLFKYEAGKEKEEQELRYGPLLLEKKHPLLAGYLDREETLYRNVLTSLEGKDTEGAAARRTEIAYELRLIAGVRERLKEVK
;
A
#
# COMPACT_ATOMS: atom_id res chain seq x y z
N MET A 1 17.20 -21.60 -1.36
CA MET A 1 15.75 -21.87 -1.65
C MET A 1 15.28 -21.07 -2.87
N GLN A 2 14.42 -21.63 -3.75
CA GLN A 2 13.87 -20.89 -4.89
C GLN A 2 12.49 -20.36 -4.52
N LEU A 3 12.32 -19.03 -4.53
CA LEU A 3 11.04 -18.35 -4.33
C LEU A 3 10.26 -18.24 -5.65
N SER A 4 8.93 -18.21 -5.59
CA SER A 4 8.10 -17.78 -6.71
C SER A 4 8.42 -16.32 -7.10
N LYS A 5 7.99 -15.90 -8.28
CA LYS A 5 8.25 -14.53 -8.77
C LYS A 5 7.68 -13.48 -7.79
N ARG A 6 6.46 -13.71 -7.30
CA ARG A 6 5.81 -12.84 -6.31
C ARG A 6 6.59 -12.80 -4.99
N LEU A 7 6.92 -13.96 -4.41
CA LEU A 7 7.65 -14.00 -3.14
C LEU A 7 9.05 -13.41 -3.26
N ARG A 8 9.72 -13.57 -4.42
CA ARG A 8 11.03 -12.96 -4.69
C ARG A 8 10.91 -11.43 -4.68
N ALA A 9 9.96 -10.87 -5.40
CA ALA A 9 9.76 -9.42 -5.44
C ALA A 9 9.44 -8.84 -4.04
N VAL A 10 8.63 -9.53 -3.24
CA VAL A 10 8.39 -9.15 -1.83
C VAL A 10 9.69 -9.20 -1.02
N ALA A 11 10.48 -10.28 -1.14
CA ALA A 11 11.76 -10.45 -0.46
C ALA A 11 12.77 -9.36 -0.85
N ASP A 12 12.74 -8.91 -2.10
CA ASP A 12 13.62 -7.86 -2.62
C ASP A 12 13.35 -6.49 -1.98
N LEU A 13 12.10 -6.22 -1.57
CA LEU A 13 11.73 -5.01 -0.83
C LEU A 13 12.22 -4.99 0.63
N VAL A 14 12.57 -6.14 1.23
CA VAL A 14 13.09 -6.19 2.60
C VAL A 14 14.49 -5.57 2.64
N PRO A 15 14.76 -4.57 3.50
CA PRO A 15 16.09 -3.99 3.63
C PRO A 15 17.12 -4.99 4.14
N GLY A 16 18.34 -4.90 3.64
CA GLY A 16 19.45 -5.71 4.12
C GLY A 16 19.92 -5.32 5.53
N GLY A 17 20.42 -6.30 6.30
CA GLY A 17 20.95 -6.08 7.64
C GLY A 17 19.92 -5.92 8.76
N THR A 18 18.61 -5.98 8.44
CA THR A 18 17.50 -5.81 9.39
C THR A 18 17.06 -7.14 9.99
N VAL A 19 16.46 -7.10 11.19
CA VAL A 19 15.74 -8.22 11.78
C VAL A 19 14.31 -8.19 11.23
N LEU A 20 13.87 -9.30 10.62
CA LEU A 20 12.57 -9.42 9.99
C LEU A 20 11.54 -10.05 10.92
N ALA A 21 10.33 -9.47 11.01
CA ALA A 21 9.14 -10.14 11.51
C ALA A 21 8.21 -10.43 10.32
N ASP A 22 8.00 -11.69 10.00
CA ASP A 22 7.13 -12.16 8.90
C ASP A 22 5.81 -12.64 9.50
N VAL A 23 4.74 -11.90 9.23
CA VAL A 23 3.39 -12.12 9.79
C VAL A 23 2.51 -12.85 8.78
N GLY A 24 1.99 -14.01 9.16
CA GLY A 24 1.35 -14.96 8.26
C GLY A 24 2.37 -15.68 7.40
N THR A 25 3.43 -16.16 8.07
CA THR A 25 4.63 -16.69 7.41
C THR A 25 4.39 -17.94 6.57
N ASP A 26 3.28 -18.67 6.84
CA ASP A 26 2.93 -19.96 6.23
C ASP A 26 4.12 -20.95 6.28
N HIS A 27 4.90 -21.06 5.25
CA HIS A 27 6.03 -22.00 5.15
C HIS A 27 7.41 -21.39 5.50
N ALA A 28 7.49 -20.16 5.96
CA ALA A 28 8.72 -19.40 6.21
C ALA A 28 9.65 -19.24 4.99
N TYR A 29 9.11 -19.29 3.78
CA TYR A 29 9.90 -19.25 2.55
C TYR A 29 10.73 -17.97 2.43
N ILE A 30 10.14 -16.79 2.70
CA ILE A 30 10.86 -15.51 2.63
C ILE A 30 11.93 -15.42 3.72
N PRO A 31 11.65 -15.66 5.01
CA PRO A 31 12.67 -15.71 6.06
C PRO A 31 13.85 -16.61 5.74
N ILE A 32 13.59 -17.85 5.29
CA ILE A 32 14.63 -18.83 4.95
C ILE A 32 15.49 -18.30 3.82
N ALA A 33 14.90 -17.87 2.70
CA ALA A 33 15.65 -17.36 1.57
C ALA A 33 16.55 -16.19 1.93
N LEU A 34 16.01 -15.19 2.68
CA LEU A 34 16.75 -14.00 3.06
C LEU A 34 17.90 -14.28 4.03
N VAL A 35 17.73 -15.24 4.95
CA VAL A 35 18.80 -15.66 5.88
C VAL A 35 19.88 -16.47 5.15
N GLU A 36 19.52 -17.37 4.22
CA GLU A 36 20.48 -18.12 3.39
C GLU A 36 21.31 -17.18 2.51
N GLU A 37 20.66 -16.19 1.91
CA GLU A 37 21.32 -15.16 1.09
C GLU A 37 22.17 -14.17 1.92
N LYS A 38 22.14 -14.29 3.25
CA LYS A 38 22.79 -13.36 4.18
C LYS A 38 22.30 -11.92 4.03
N LYS A 39 21.12 -11.72 3.48
CA LYS A 39 20.49 -10.41 3.36
C LYS A 39 20.02 -9.90 4.72
N ILE A 40 19.50 -10.81 5.56
CA ILE A 40 19.11 -10.52 6.95
C ILE A 40 19.83 -11.44 7.94
N PRO A 41 20.12 -10.99 9.16
CA PRO A 41 20.82 -11.81 10.18
C PRO A 41 19.90 -12.86 10.81
N ARG A 42 18.63 -12.51 11.05
CA ARG A 42 17.62 -13.36 11.71
C ARG A 42 16.21 -12.94 11.39
N ALA A 43 15.22 -13.81 11.70
CA ALA A 43 13.81 -13.50 11.54
C ALA A 43 12.94 -14.11 12.64
N LEU A 44 11.73 -13.51 12.81
CA LEU A 44 10.57 -14.06 13.49
C LEU A 44 9.57 -14.49 12.44
N ALA A 45 9.23 -15.76 12.39
CA ALA A 45 8.22 -16.33 11.52
C ALA A 45 6.94 -16.55 12.34
N MET A 46 5.91 -15.73 12.11
CA MET A 46 4.69 -15.71 12.92
C MET A 46 3.47 -16.13 12.10
N ASP A 47 2.61 -16.95 12.70
CA ASP A 47 1.30 -17.30 12.13
C ASP A 47 0.27 -17.48 13.26
N ILE A 48 -1.01 -17.25 12.95
CA ILE A 48 -2.11 -17.48 13.88
C ILE A 48 -2.49 -18.95 13.97
N ASN A 49 -2.17 -19.74 12.94
CA ASN A 49 -2.53 -21.13 12.83
C ASN A 49 -1.33 -22.05 13.10
N GLN A 50 -1.55 -23.09 13.91
CA GLN A 50 -0.51 -24.06 14.26
C GLN A 50 -0.03 -24.86 13.02
N GLY A 51 -0.92 -25.20 12.09
CA GLY A 51 -0.56 -26.00 10.92
C GLY A 51 0.47 -25.35 10.00
N PRO A 52 0.27 -24.11 9.52
CA PRO A 52 1.27 -23.34 8.81
C PRO A 52 2.58 -23.21 9.59
N LEU A 53 2.50 -22.94 10.89
CA LEU A 53 3.67 -22.76 11.74
C LEU A 53 4.52 -24.03 11.85
N MET A 54 3.89 -25.20 11.99
CA MET A 54 4.59 -26.50 11.99
C MET A 54 5.34 -26.73 10.67
N ARG A 55 4.71 -26.40 9.52
CA ARG A 55 5.40 -26.49 8.21
C ARG A 55 6.59 -25.54 8.12
N ALA A 56 6.45 -24.33 8.68
CA ALA A 56 7.55 -23.38 8.77
C ALA A 56 8.71 -23.95 9.61
N GLU A 57 8.42 -24.55 10.78
CA GLU A 57 9.41 -25.20 11.65
C GLU A 57 10.17 -26.34 10.93
N GLU A 58 9.45 -27.20 10.22
CA GLU A 58 10.04 -28.28 9.43
C GLU A 58 10.97 -27.75 8.33
N ASN A 59 10.55 -26.72 7.62
CA ASN A 59 11.34 -26.08 6.59
C ASN A 59 12.60 -25.42 7.20
N ILE A 60 12.46 -24.66 8.26
CA ILE A 60 13.58 -24.01 8.97
C ILE A 60 14.61 -25.05 9.41
N LYS A 61 14.14 -26.15 9.98
CA LYS A 61 15.00 -27.28 10.42
C LYS A 61 15.69 -27.96 9.24
N THR A 62 14.98 -28.18 8.13
CA THR A 62 15.55 -28.78 6.90
C THR A 62 16.69 -27.92 6.35
N HIS A 63 16.61 -26.60 6.51
CA HIS A 63 17.64 -25.65 6.10
C HIS A 63 18.71 -25.35 7.19
N GLY A 64 18.61 -25.96 8.39
CA GLY A 64 19.56 -25.76 9.49
C GLY A 64 19.56 -24.34 10.05
N LEU A 65 18.40 -23.67 10.06
CA LEU A 65 18.28 -22.24 10.40
C LEU A 65 17.60 -21.98 11.75
N GLU A 66 17.41 -22.99 12.60
CA GLU A 66 16.71 -22.92 13.90
C GLU A 66 17.31 -21.88 14.86
N LYS A 67 18.60 -21.59 14.72
CA LYS A 67 19.29 -20.56 15.52
C LYS A 67 19.08 -19.14 14.99
N LYS A 68 18.56 -18.99 13.77
CA LYS A 68 18.40 -17.68 13.11
C LYS A 68 16.96 -17.30 12.85
N ILE A 69 16.07 -18.28 12.77
CA ILE A 69 14.63 -18.05 12.52
C ILE A 69 13.85 -18.68 13.68
N GLU A 70 13.17 -17.84 14.45
CA GLU A 70 12.26 -18.25 15.51
C GLU A 70 10.84 -18.32 14.96
N THR A 71 10.12 -19.40 15.27
CA THR A 71 8.69 -19.52 14.97
C THR A 71 7.86 -19.08 16.17
N ARG A 72 6.72 -18.42 15.94
CA ARG A 72 5.86 -17.95 17.03
C ARG A 72 4.39 -17.97 16.65
N LEU A 73 3.58 -18.70 17.43
CA LEU A 73 2.12 -18.66 17.28
C LEU A 73 1.60 -17.30 17.78
N SER A 74 1.05 -16.48 16.84
CA SER A 74 0.65 -15.11 17.11
C SER A 74 -0.50 -14.66 16.21
N ASP A 75 -1.51 -14.03 16.78
CA ASP A 75 -2.50 -13.27 15.98
C ASP A 75 -1.84 -11.94 15.58
N GLY A 76 -1.43 -11.87 14.31
CA GLY A 76 -0.69 -10.71 13.81
C GLY A 76 0.56 -10.43 14.67
N LEU A 77 0.65 -9.23 15.22
CA LEU A 77 1.78 -8.73 16.02
C LEU A 77 1.61 -8.93 17.54
N GLU A 78 0.58 -9.67 18.00
CA GLU A 78 0.25 -9.78 19.43
C GLU A 78 1.41 -10.28 20.30
N LYS A 79 2.22 -11.19 19.77
CA LYS A 79 3.37 -11.78 20.49
C LYS A 79 4.71 -11.13 20.16
N MET A 80 4.74 -10.13 19.28
CA MET A 80 5.96 -9.35 19.01
C MET A 80 6.22 -8.36 20.14
N LYS A 81 7.48 -8.17 20.50
CA LYS A 81 7.91 -7.17 21.48
C LYS A 81 8.43 -5.91 20.78
N LYS A 82 8.32 -4.77 21.44
CA LYS A 82 8.88 -3.51 20.93
C LYS A 82 10.39 -3.62 20.68
N GLY A 83 10.83 -3.23 19.48
CA GLY A 83 12.24 -3.27 19.10
C GLY A 83 12.79 -4.69 18.82
N GLU A 84 11.94 -5.69 18.73
CA GLU A 84 12.34 -7.08 18.44
C GLU A 84 12.62 -7.29 16.94
N ALA A 85 12.02 -6.49 16.08
CA ALA A 85 12.26 -6.48 14.63
C ALA A 85 12.39 -5.04 14.10
N ASP A 86 13.23 -4.88 13.09
CA ASP A 86 13.46 -3.62 12.38
C ASP A 86 12.54 -3.51 11.15
N THR A 87 12.08 -4.64 10.64
CA THR A 87 11.21 -4.74 9.48
C THR A 87 10.04 -5.68 9.77
N VAL A 88 8.83 -5.24 9.46
CA VAL A 88 7.61 -6.06 9.51
C VAL A 88 7.13 -6.33 8.10
N LEU A 89 7.00 -7.61 7.77
CA LEU A 89 6.47 -8.10 6.49
C LEU A 89 5.06 -8.66 6.71
N ILE A 90 4.11 -8.20 5.90
CA ILE A 90 2.76 -8.77 5.79
C ILE A 90 2.47 -8.98 4.31
N ALA A 91 2.43 -10.22 3.85
CA ALA A 91 2.18 -10.56 2.45
C ALA A 91 1.05 -11.58 2.29
N GLY A 92 0.26 -11.43 1.22
CA GLY A 92 -0.79 -12.39 0.90
C GLY A 92 -2.09 -12.25 1.70
N MET A 93 -2.26 -11.15 2.43
CA MET A 93 -3.46 -10.85 3.22
C MET A 93 -4.34 -9.78 2.56
N GLY A 94 -5.62 -9.72 2.90
CA GLY A 94 -6.49 -8.59 2.51
C GLY A 94 -6.04 -7.29 3.18
N GLY A 95 -6.25 -6.16 2.48
CA GLY A 95 -5.79 -4.86 2.97
C GLY A 95 -6.41 -4.44 4.29
N LEU A 96 -7.72 -4.65 4.48
CA LEU A 96 -8.38 -4.34 5.76
C LEU A 96 -7.83 -5.17 6.93
N LEU A 97 -7.46 -6.44 6.69
CA LEU A 97 -6.81 -7.26 7.70
C LEU A 97 -5.40 -6.73 8.01
N THR A 98 -4.66 -6.34 6.99
CA THR A 98 -3.34 -5.73 7.14
C THR A 98 -3.42 -4.47 8.01
N VAL A 99 -4.34 -3.56 7.70
CA VAL A 99 -4.58 -2.34 8.49
C VAL A 99 -4.96 -2.68 9.94
N ARG A 100 -5.84 -3.66 10.15
CA ARG A 100 -6.23 -4.09 11.51
C ARG A 100 -5.03 -4.58 12.31
N ILE A 101 -4.17 -5.43 11.74
CA ILE A 101 -2.96 -5.96 12.40
C ILE A 101 -2.02 -4.81 12.79
N LEU A 102 -1.75 -3.89 11.86
CA LEU A 102 -0.86 -2.76 12.10
C LEU A 102 -1.41 -1.77 13.12
N SER A 103 -2.71 -1.43 13.02
CA SER A 103 -3.39 -0.50 13.93
C SER A 103 -3.44 -0.98 15.38
N GLY A 104 -3.58 -2.30 15.57
CA GLY A 104 -3.66 -2.89 16.91
C GLY A 104 -2.33 -2.83 17.69
N LYS A 105 -1.22 -2.56 17.06
CA LYS A 105 0.14 -2.61 17.66
C LYS A 105 1.07 -1.46 17.24
N ARG A 106 0.50 -0.26 17.08
CA ARG A 106 1.27 0.96 16.73
C ARG A 106 2.53 1.17 17.60
N GLU A 107 2.41 0.94 18.89
CA GLU A 107 3.51 1.12 19.84
C GLU A 107 4.66 0.13 19.63
N ILE A 108 4.33 -1.07 19.17
CA ILE A 108 5.29 -2.14 18.91
C ILE A 108 6.02 -1.88 17.59
N LEU A 109 5.33 -1.35 16.59
CA LEU A 109 5.92 -0.99 15.29
C LEU A 109 7.06 0.03 15.47
N GLY A 110 6.92 0.98 16.40
CA GLY A 110 7.96 1.97 16.70
C GLY A 110 8.33 2.82 15.49
N GLY A 111 9.36 2.46 14.78
CA GLY A 111 9.82 3.04 13.51
C GLY A 111 10.20 1.97 12.51
N ALA A 112 9.70 0.75 12.72
CA ALA A 112 9.99 -0.38 11.83
C ALA A 112 9.60 -0.07 10.38
N THR A 113 10.43 -0.52 9.45
CA THR A 113 10.09 -0.55 8.03
C THR A 113 8.96 -1.54 7.80
N LEU A 114 7.96 -1.15 7.02
CA LEU A 114 6.85 -2.02 6.63
C LEU A 114 7.04 -2.50 5.19
N VAL A 115 6.96 -3.81 4.96
CA VAL A 115 6.91 -4.40 3.62
C VAL A 115 5.57 -5.09 3.49
N LEU A 116 4.71 -4.56 2.62
CA LEU A 116 3.32 -4.95 2.53
C LEU A 116 2.97 -5.42 1.12
N GLN A 117 2.31 -6.57 1.04
CA GLN A 117 1.72 -7.07 -0.21
C GLN A 117 0.24 -7.42 0.03
N PRO A 118 -0.64 -6.41 0.10
CA PRO A 118 -2.08 -6.63 0.25
C PRO A 118 -2.69 -7.17 -1.05
N GLN A 119 -3.69 -8.06 -0.92
CA GLN A 119 -4.40 -8.65 -2.06
C GLN A 119 -5.69 -7.90 -2.43
N SER A 120 -6.14 -6.98 -1.56
CA SER A 120 -7.33 -6.13 -1.73
C SER A 120 -7.16 -4.82 -0.98
N ASP A 121 -8.10 -3.91 -1.15
CA ASP A 121 -8.23 -2.68 -0.35
C ASP A 121 -6.94 -1.83 -0.27
N LEU A 122 -6.22 -1.76 -1.38
CA LEU A 122 -4.97 -0.99 -1.50
C LEU A 122 -5.10 0.48 -1.05
N PRO A 123 -6.20 1.20 -1.40
CA PRO A 123 -6.40 2.56 -0.92
C PRO A 123 -6.43 2.66 0.60
N SER A 124 -7.08 1.71 1.29
CA SER A 124 -7.15 1.68 2.75
C SER A 124 -5.76 1.48 3.38
N VAL A 125 -4.93 0.63 2.78
CA VAL A 125 -3.55 0.41 3.27
C VAL A 125 -2.69 1.66 3.08
N ARG A 126 -2.72 2.29 1.90
CA ARG A 126 -1.95 3.50 1.63
C ARG A 126 -2.46 4.70 2.44
N GLY A 127 -3.78 4.84 2.59
CA GLY A 127 -4.38 5.86 3.46
C GLY A 127 -3.92 5.71 4.91
N TRP A 128 -3.97 4.50 5.46
CA TRP A 128 -3.47 4.22 6.80
C TRP A 128 -1.97 4.55 6.95
N LEU A 129 -1.15 4.20 5.97
CA LEU A 129 0.28 4.54 5.98
C LEU A 129 0.50 6.05 6.06
N ALA A 130 -0.25 6.83 5.27
CA ALA A 130 -0.17 8.28 5.26
C ALA A 130 -0.63 8.88 6.60
N GLU A 131 -1.78 8.42 7.14
CA GLU A 131 -2.30 8.85 8.44
C GLU A 131 -1.32 8.59 9.59
N GLU A 132 -0.62 7.47 9.53
CA GLU A 132 0.39 7.09 10.54
C GLU A 132 1.76 7.71 10.25
N GLY A 133 1.91 8.56 9.25
CA GLY A 133 3.17 9.24 8.92
C GLY A 133 4.25 8.29 8.39
N TYR A 134 3.85 7.29 7.60
CA TYR A 134 4.75 6.48 6.80
C TYR A 134 4.81 7.00 5.37
N ALA A 135 6.01 7.14 4.84
CA ALA A 135 6.22 7.37 3.42
C ALA A 135 6.45 6.06 2.68
N ILE A 136 5.86 5.91 1.51
CA ILE A 136 6.13 4.79 0.61
C ILE A 136 7.46 5.05 -0.09
N THR A 137 8.48 4.23 0.21
CA THR A 137 9.86 4.40 -0.29
C THR A 137 10.19 3.50 -1.47
N ALA A 138 9.41 2.45 -1.69
CA ALA A 138 9.48 1.59 -2.87
C ALA A 138 8.12 0.97 -3.15
N GLU A 139 7.83 0.76 -4.42
CA GLU A 139 6.69 -0.04 -4.88
C GLU A 139 7.13 -0.91 -6.06
N ASP A 140 6.49 -2.06 -6.16
CA ASP A 140 6.62 -2.96 -7.30
C ASP A 140 5.29 -3.61 -7.64
N LEU A 141 5.16 -4.11 -8.86
CA LEU A 141 3.99 -4.78 -9.38
C LEU A 141 4.41 -6.03 -10.14
N VAL A 142 3.95 -7.18 -9.70
CA VAL A 142 4.30 -8.47 -10.30
C VAL A 142 3.06 -9.10 -10.93
N LEU A 143 3.25 -9.70 -12.10
CA LEU A 143 2.28 -10.59 -12.74
C LEU A 143 2.76 -12.03 -12.61
N GLU A 144 1.98 -12.85 -11.89
CA GLU A 144 2.20 -14.28 -11.68
C GLU A 144 0.87 -15.01 -11.79
N ASP A 145 0.81 -16.09 -12.55
CA ASP A 145 -0.40 -16.91 -12.79
C ASP A 145 -1.64 -16.11 -13.18
N GLY A 146 -1.45 -15.09 -14.03
CA GLY A 146 -2.52 -14.20 -14.52
C GLY A 146 -3.07 -13.23 -13.46
N LYS A 147 -2.44 -13.10 -12.29
CA LYS A 147 -2.83 -12.15 -11.23
C LYS A 147 -1.75 -11.10 -11.02
N TYR A 148 -2.18 -9.87 -10.82
CA TYR A 148 -1.31 -8.77 -10.45
C TYR A 148 -1.18 -8.66 -8.95
N TYR A 149 0.04 -8.45 -8.49
CA TYR A 149 0.40 -8.37 -7.08
C TYR A 149 1.15 -7.06 -6.81
N PRO A 150 0.45 -5.97 -6.49
CA PRO A 150 1.09 -4.76 -6.02
C PRO A 150 1.69 -4.98 -4.64
N MET A 151 2.85 -4.37 -4.40
CA MET A 151 3.57 -4.43 -3.14
C MET A 151 4.31 -3.13 -2.86
N MET A 152 4.56 -2.86 -1.59
CA MET A 152 5.16 -1.60 -1.17
C MET A 152 6.07 -1.78 0.04
N ARG A 153 7.08 -0.92 0.12
CA ARG A 153 7.88 -0.68 1.32
C ARG A 153 7.60 0.72 1.83
N ALA A 154 7.33 0.85 3.12
CA ALA A 154 7.07 2.13 3.76
C ALA A 154 7.94 2.32 5.00
N GLN A 155 8.33 3.57 5.28
CA GLN A 155 9.16 3.95 6.42
C GLN A 155 8.60 5.20 7.10
N LYS A 156 8.78 5.33 8.42
CA LYS A 156 8.35 6.53 9.17
C LYS A 156 9.07 7.78 8.68
N CYS A 157 8.33 8.84 8.40
CA CYS A 157 8.87 10.11 7.88
C CYS A 157 9.92 10.75 8.82
N GLY A 158 9.80 10.57 10.13
CA GLY A 158 10.75 11.10 11.12
C GLY A 158 12.10 10.39 11.19
N GLY A 159 12.26 9.22 10.52
CA GLY A 159 13.49 8.44 10.49
C GLY A 159 14.29 8.54 9.19
N MET A 160 13.84 9.34 8.24
CA MET A 160 14.48 9.45 6.93
C MET A 160 15.65 10.42 6.94
N SER A 161 16.83 9.94 6.51
CA SER A 161 18.07 10.73 6.49
C SER A 161 18.20 11.70 5.31
N GLU A 162 17.43 11.52 4.23
CA GLU A 162 17.52 12.34 3.02
C GLU A 162 16.24 13.14 2.71
N ALA A 163 16.41 14.39 2.29
CA ALA A 163 15.30 15.29 1.93
C ALA A 163 14.46 14.78 0.73
N LYS A 164 15.04 13.94 -0.14
CA LYS A 164 14.35 13.32 -1.28
C LYS A 164 13.27 12.34 -0.87
N ASP A 165 13.48 11.61 0.22
CA ASP A 165 12.52 10.60 0.70
C ASP A 165 11.31 11.24 1.39
N ARG A 166 11.44 12.48 1.90
CA ARG A 166 10.34 13.21 2.55
C ARG A 166 9.25 13.70 1.58
N ASN A 167 9.58 13.88 0.30
CA ASN A 167 8.61 14.33 -0.71
C ASN A 167 7.55 13.26 -1.05
N HIS A 168 7.69 12.04 -0.54
CA HIS A 168 6.74 10.93 -0.70
C HIS A 168 5.91 10.65 0.57
N CYS A 169 6.01 11.51 1.58
CA CYS A 169 4.98 11.57 2.61
C CYS A 169 3.73 12.12 1.91
N LEU A 170 2.74 11.26 1.66
CA LEU A 170 1.45 11.69 1.14
C LEU A 170 0.92 12.77 2.09
N GLU A 171 0.89 14.02 1.64
CA GLU A 171 0.19 15.07 2.35
C GLU A 171 -1.29 14.76 2.22
N ILE A 172 -1.93 14.38 3.32
CA ILE A 172 -3.38 14.22 3.36
C ILE A 172 -3.95 15.65 3.30
N PRO A 173 -4.64 16.05 2.21
CA PRO A 173 -5.38 17.30 2.21
C PRO A 173 -6.56 17.18 3.17
N GLY A 174 -6.46 17.76 4.33
CA GLY A 174 -7.53 17.71 5.34
C GLY A 174 -7.11 18.19 6.74
N LYS A 175 -5.83 18.29 7.05
CA LYS A 175 -5.34 19.09 8.16
C LYS A 175 -5.04 20.51 7.67
N ILE A 176 -6.06 21.26 7.31
CA ILE A 176 -6.00 22.70 7.38
C ILE A 176 -5.78 23.01 8.87
N MET A 177 -4.55 23.34 9.23
CA MET A 177 -4.32 24.10 10.46
C MET A 177 -5.24 25.33 10.35
N GLU A 178 -6.10 25.53 11.34
CA GLU A 178 -6.77 26.79 11.56
C GLU A 178 -5.69 27.84 11.85
N GLU A 179 -5.07 28.37 10.79
CA GLU A 179 -4.36 29.64 10.89
C GLU A 179 -5.39 30.74 10.72
N ASN A 180 -5.55 31.49 11.81
CA ASN A 180 -6.33 32.68 11.95
C ASN A 180 -6.26 33.58 10.70
N THR A 181 -7.32 33.62 9.91
CA THR A 181 -7.57 34.71 8.99
C THR A 181 -8.36 35.78 9.75
N GLU A 182 -7.64 36.77 10.29
CA GLU A 182 -8.24 38.05 10.64
C GLU A 182 -8.88 38.65 9.38
N GLU A 183 -10.17 38.86 9.46
CA GLU A 183 -10.94 39.62 8.47
C GLU A 183 -10.36 41.03 8.28
N GLN A 184 -9.91 41.30 7.07
CA GLN A 184 -9.86 42.67 6.57
C GLN A 184 -10.89 42.83 5.47
N SER A 185 -12.03 43.37 5.86
CA SER A 185 -13.07 43.86 4.96
C SER A 185 -12.62 45.18 4.31
N SER A 186 -12.49 45.20 3.00
CA SER A 186 -12.86 46.40 2.20
C SER A 186 -12.71 46.12 0.70
N GLY A 187 -13.73 46.44 -0.10
CA GLY A 187 -13.60 46.67 -1.52
C GLY A 187 -14.60 45.86 -2.37
N ALA A 188 -15.76 46.48 -2.67
CA ALA A 188 -16.63 46.03 -3.73
C ALA A 188 -15.92 46.16 -5.10
N GLY A 189 -15.68 45.08 -5.75
CA GLY A 189 -15.06 45.03 -7.08
C GLY A 189 -15.19 43.66 -7.70
N ASP A 190 -15.93 43.61 -8.81
CA ASP A 190 -15.95 42.59 -9.84
C ASP A 190 -16.38 41.17 -9.44
N THR A 191 -17.70 40.96 -9.42
CA THR A 191 -18.33 39.64 -9.18
C THR A 191 -17.96 38.58 -10.24
N GLU A 192 -17.57 38.96 -11.43
CA GLU A 192 -17.24 38.04 -12.53
C GLU A 192 -15.80 37.49 -12.38
N ASN A 193 -14.88 38.32 -11.91
CA ASN A 193 -13.49 37.90 -11.60
C ASN A 193 -13.41 37.02 -10.35
N GLN A 194 -14.28 37.26 -9.36
CA GLN A 194 -14.37 36.42 -8.15
C GLN A 194 -14.97 35.06 -8.46
N ARG A 195 -15.98 34.96 -9.35
CA ARG A 195 -16.55 33.68 -9.79
C ARG A 195 -15.53 32.85 -10.58
N LYS A 196 -14.84 33.47 -11.55
CA LYS A 196 -13.74 32.81 -12.29
C LYS A 196 -12.62 32.29 -11.37
N ASN A 197 -12.24 33.07 -10.37
CA ASN A 197 -11.23 32.65 -9.40
C ASN A 197 -11.72 31.49 -8.52
N MET A 198 -13.01 31.46 -8.16
CA MET A 198 -13.60 30.38 -7.37
C MET A 198 -13.75 29.09 -8.18
N ASP A 199 -14.14 29.17 -9.45
CA ASP A 199 -14.23 28.04 -10.36
C ASP A 199 -12.84 27.44 -10.63
N ASP A 200 -11.82 28.25 -10.82
CA ASP A 200 -10.43 27.81 -10.97
C ASP A 200 -9.87 27.16 -9.70
N VAL A 201 -10.25 27.66 -8.52
CA VAL A 201 -9.86 27.07 -7.22
C VAL A 201 -10.58 25.73 -7.01
N LEU A 202 -11.88 25.66 -7.30
CA LEU A 202 -12.66 24.43 -7.22
C LEU A 202 -12.12 23.37 -8.20
N PHE A 203 -11.84 23.76 -9.43
CA PHE A 203 -11.27 22.86 -10.43
C PHE A 203 -9.92 22.29 -10.02
N LYS A 204 -9.03 23.13 -9.47
CA LYS A 204 -7.72 22.69 -8.94
C LYS A 204 -7.86 21.78 -7.71
N TYR A 205 -8.85 22.04 -6.86
CA TYR A 205 -9.14 21.22 -5.69
C TYR A 205 -9.65 19.84 -6.10
N GLU A 206 -10.61 19.77 -7.05
CA GLU A 206 -11.12 18.49 -7.56
C GLU A 206 -10.06 17.68 -8.30
N ALA A 207 -9.23 18.34 -9.13
CA ALA A 207 -8.12 17.70 -9.82
C ALA A 207 -7.05 17.16 -8.83
N GLY A 208 -6.77 17.89 -7.75
CA GLY A 208 -5.88 17.44 -6.68
C GLY A 208 -6.41 16.19 -5.97
N LYS A 209 -7.70 16.18 -5.67
CA LYS A 209 -8.38 15.07 -5.01
C LYS A 209 -8.40 13.80 -5.88
N GLU A 210 -8.69 13.96 -7.17
CA GLU A 210 -8.67 12.84 -8.12
C GLU A 210 -7.25 12.26 -8.27
N LYS A 211 -6.23 13.10 -8.31
CA LYS A 211 -4.83 12.68 -8.33
C LYS A 211 -4.46 11.86 -7.10
N GLU A 212 -4.85 12.32 -5.92
CA GLU A 212 -4.61 11.61 -4.66
C GLU A 212 -5.30 10.22 -4.66
N GLU A 213 -6.55 10.15 -5.09
CA GLU A 213 -7.27 8.89 -5.19
C GLU A 213 -6.61 7.91 -6.17
N GLN A 214 -6.09 8.40 -7.31
CA GLN A 214 -5.29 7.61 -8.25
C GLN A 214 -4.02 7.07 -7.58
N GLU A 215 -3.32 7.88 -6.78
CA GLU A 215 -2.11 7.48 -6.07
C GLU A 215 -2.41 6.47 -4.95
N LEU A 216 -3.49 6.65 -4.20
CA LEU A 216 -3.94 5.67 -3.20
C LEU A 216 -4.30 4.33 -3.85
N ARG A 217 -4.94 4.34 -5.02
CA ARG A 217 -5.37 3.12 -5.70
C ARG A 217 -4.24 2.40 -6.42
N TYR A 218 -3.48 3.11 -7.24
CA TYR A 218 -2.53 2.52 -8.18
C TYR A 218 -1.07 2.62 -7.75
N GLY A 219 -0.77 3.40 -6.71
CA GLY A 219 0.56 3.57 -6.14
C GLY A 219 1.33 4.77 -6.70
N PRO A 220 1.76 5.69 -5.82
CA PRO A 220 2.43 6.92 -6.24
C PRO A 220 3.71 6.64 -7.03
N LEU A 221 4.52 5.68 -6.58
CA LEU A 221 5.79 5.35 -7.25
C LEU A 221 5.60 4.49 -8.51
N LEU A 222 4.55 3.66 -8.57
CA LEU A 222 4.21 2.92 -9.78
C LEU A 222 3.76 3.88 -10.89
N LEU A 223 2.98 4.91 -10.54
CA LEU A 223 2.54 5.97 -11.45
C LEU A 223 3.70 6.85 -11.90
N GLU A 224 4.52 7.32 -10.96
CA GLU A 224 5.68 8.18 -11.25
C GLU A 224 6.68 7.51 -12.20
N LYS A 225 7.00 6.24 -11.93
CA LYS A 225 7.95 5.45 -12.72
C LYS A 225 7.34 4.85 -13.97
N LYS A 226 6.03 5.05 -14.19
CA LYS A 226 5.30 4.41 -15.31
C LYS A 226 5.60 2.91 -15.40
N HIS A 227 5.35 2.20 -14.26
CA HIS A 227 5.72 0.80 -14.14
C HIS A 227 5.22 -0.04 -15.35
N PRO A 228 6.06 -0.88 -15.98
CA PRO A 228 5.74 -1.55 -17.24
C PRO A 228 4.45 -2.40 -17.22
N LEU A 229 4.12 -2.98 -16.06
CA LEU A 229 2.91 -3.80 -15.89
C LEU A 229 1.65 -3.00 -15.56
N LEU A 230 1.77 -1.68 -15.33
CA LEU A 230 0.64 -0.88 -14.88
C LEU A 230 -0.46 -0.78 -15.94
N ALA A 231 -0.09 -0.65 -17.22
CA ALA A 231 -1.07 -0.61 -18.31
C ALA A 231 -1.93 -1.89 -18.36
N GLY A 232 -1.30 -3.07 -18.30
CA GLY A 232 -2.02 -4.34 -18.27
C GLY A 232 -2.84 -4.55 -16.99
N TYR A 233 -2.39 -4.00 -15.87
CA TYR A 233 -3.17 -3.99 -14.62
C TYR A 233 -4.46 -3.16 -14.77
N LEU A 234 -4.36 -1.96 -15.36
CA LEU A 234 -5.51 -1.10 -15.67
C LEU A 234 -6.47 -1.75 -16.66
N ASP A 235 -5.95 -2.44 -17.70
CA ASP A 235 -6.77 -3.17 -18.68
C ASP A 235 -7.61 -4.25 -18.02
N ARG A 236 -7.01 -4.98 -17.09
CA ARG A 236 -7.73 -6.00 -16.32
C ARG A 236 -8.81 -5.39 -15.41
N GLU A 237 -8.50 -4.34 -14.68
CA GLU A 237 -9.45 -3.65 -13.80
C GLU A 237 -10.63 -3.09 -14.61
N GLU A 238 -10.34 -2.41 -15.72
CA GLU A 238 -11.37 -1.88 -16.61
C GLU A 238 -12.28 -2.99 -17.14
N THR A 239 -11.72 -4.11 -17.56
CA THR A 239 -12.48 -5.28 -18.03
C THR A 239 -13.41 -5.82 -16.94
N LEU A 240 -12.92 -5.94 -15.70
CA LEU A 240 -13.73 -6.38 -14.57
C LEU A 240 -14.90 -5.43 -14.31
N TYR A 241 -14.65 -4.12 -14.28
CA TYR A 241 -15.69 -3.12 -14.07
C TYR A 241 -16.74 -3.11 -15.19
N ARG A 242 -16.32 -3.20 -16.45
CA ARG A 242 -17.24 -3.27 -17.60
C ARG A 242 -18.11 -4.51 -17.55
N ASN A 243 -17.56 -5.68 -17.17
CA ASN A 243 -18.34 -6.92 -17.02
C ASN A 243 -19.39 -6.78 -15.91
N VAL A 244 -19.07 -6.11 -14.81
CA VAL A 244 -20.04 -5.83 -13.74
C VAL A 244 -21.13 -4.89 -14.24
N LEU A 245 -20.79 -3.81 -14.99
CA LEU A 245 -21.79 -2.92 -15.58
C LEU A 245 -22.76 -3.68 -16.48
N THR A 246 -22.26 -4.53 -17.38
CA THR A 246 -23.11 -5.37 -18.23
C THR A 246 -24.03 -6.27 -17.41
N SER A 247 -23.56 -6.82 -16.30
CA SER A 247 -24.39 -7.65 -15.41
C SER A 247 -25.50 -6.86 -14.68
N LEU A 248 -25.37 -5.54 -14.63
CA LEU A 248 -26.34 -4.61 -14.01
C LEU A 248 -27.30 -3.99 -15.04
N GLU A 249 -27.15 -4.29 -16.33
CA GLU A 249 -28.09 -3.82 -17.36
C GLU A 249 -29.49 -4.40 -17.11
N GLY A 250 -30.51 -3.54 -17.27
CA GLY A 250 -31.90 -3.92 -17.03
C GLY A 250 -32.32 -4.12 -15.56
N LYS A 251 -31.42 -3.85 -14.59
CA LYS A 251 -31.74 -3.90 -13.15
C LYS A 251 -32.06 -2.51 -12.63
N ASP A 252 -33.34 -2.21 -12.36
CA ASP A 252 -33.79 -0.90 -11.89
C ASP A 252 -33.98 -0.84 -10.37
N THR A 253 -33.01 -1.40 -9.63
CA THR A 253 -32.98 -1.30 -8.16
C THR A 253 -32.06 -0.15 -7.73
N GLU A 254 -32.34 0.47 -6.57
CA GLU A 254 -31.51 1.51 -5.98
C GLU A 254 -30.04 1.04 -5.80
N GLY A 255 -29.84 -0.20 -5.34
CA GLY A 255 -28.51 -0.79 -5.20
C GLY A 255 -27.78 -0.95 -6.54
N ALA A 256 -28.49 -1.30 -7.62
CA ALA A 256 -27.90 -1.39 -8.95
C ALA A 256 -27.52 0.00 -9.49
N ALA A 257 -28.34 1.01 -9.22
CA ALA A 257 -28.05 2.40 -9.60
C ALA A 257 -26.82 2.93 -8.85
N ALA A 258 -26.76 2.76 -7.53
CA ALA A 258 -25.60 3.13 -6.72
C ALA A 258 -24.32 2.43 -7.22
N ARG A 259 -24.39 1.12 -7.49
CA ARG A 259 -23.25 0.37 -7.99
C ARG A 259 -22.78 0.82 -9.38
N ARG A 260 -23.70 1.19 -10.29
CA ARG A 260 -23.32 1.78 -11.58
C ARG A 260 -22.57 3.10 -11.40
N THR A 261 -23.00 3.94 -10.47
CA THR A 261 -22.33 5.22 -10.17
C THR A 261 -20.91 5.00 -9.64
N GLU A 262 -20.73 4.07 -8.70
CA GLU A 262 -19.40 3.69 -8.20
C GLU A 262 -18.49 3.23 -9.34
N ILE A 263 -18.97 2.32 -10.18
CA ILE A 263 -18.16 1.79 -11.29
C ILE A 263 -17.82 2.86 -12.32
N ALA A 264 -18.76 3.76 -12.62
CA ALA A 264 -18.49 4.88 -13.53
C ALA A 264 -17.36 5.77 -12.98
N TYR A 265 -17.34 5.99 -11.67
CA TYR A 265 -16.26 6.71 -11.01
C TYR A 265 -14.91 5.97 -11.12
N GLU A 266 -14.89 4.65 -10.88
CA GLU A 266 -13.70 3.83 -11.03
C GLU A 266 -13.12 3.85 -12.46
N LEU A 267 -14.00 3.75 -13.46
CA LEU A 267 -13.60 3.85 -14.87
C LEU A 267 -13.04 5.23 -15.22
N ARG A 268 -13.55 6.30 -14.60
CA ARG A 268 -12.99 7.65 -14.74
C ARG A 268 -11.60 7.74 -14.15
N LEU A 269 -11.36 7.19 -12.96
CA LEU A 269 -10.02 7.15 -12.37
C LEU A 269 -9.02 6.40 -13.25
N ILE A 270 -9.42 5.25 -13.82
CA ILE A 270 -8.59 4.49 -14.77
C ILE A 270 -8.24 5.35 -15.99
N ALA A 271 -9.23 6.05 -16.57
CA ALA A 271 -8.99 6.91 -17.72
C ALA A 271 -7.99 8.04 -17.39
N GLY A 272 -8.14 8.69 -16.24
CA GLY A 272 -7.20 9.72 -15.78
C GLY A 272 -5.77 9.19 -15.60
N VAL A 273 -5.61 7.98 -15.02
CA VAL A 273 -4.30 7.33 -14.91
C VAL A 273 -3.70 7.06 -16.29
N ARG A 274 -4.48 6.58 -17.26
CA ARG A 274 -4.00 6.34 -18.63
C ARG A 274 -3.48 7.62 -19.30
N GLU A 275 -4.14 8.76 -19.09
CA GLU A 275 -3.64 10.04 -19.60
C GLU A 275 -2.31 10.42 -18.95
N ARG A 276 -2.18 10.29 -17.62
CA ARG A 276 -0.88 10.52 -16.92
C ARG A 276 0.25 9.64 -17.47
N LEU A 277 -0.05 8.39 -17.86
CA LEU A 277 0.96 7.49 -18.42
C LEU A 277 1.40 7.90 -19.83
N LYS A 278 0.56 8.62 -20.60
CA LYS A 278 0.88 9.12 -21.95
C LYS A 278 1.72 10.40 -21.93
N GLU A 279 1.58 11.22 -20.89
CA GLU A 279 2.35 12.46 -20.77
C GLU A 279 3.85 12.17 -20.82
N VAL A 280 4.54 12.72 -21.82
CA VAL A 280 6.00 12.61 -21.98
C VAL A 280 6.62 13.64 -21.03
N LYS A 281 7.52 13.19 -20.16
CA LYS A 281 8.35 14.12 -19.35
C LYS A 281 9.33 14.88 -20.21
#